data_34b64809ebe68a43e8ec2fb77c16ed85
#
_entry.id   34b64809ebe68a43e8ec2fb77c16ed85
#
_cell.length_a   1.000
_cell.length_b   1.000
_cell.length_c   1.000
_cell.angle_alpha   90.00
_cell.angle_beta   90.00
_cell.angle_gamma   90.00
#
_symmetry.space_group_name_H-M   'P 1'
#
loop_
_entity.id
_entity.type
_entity.pdbx_description
1 polymer ?
#
loop_
_entity_poly.entity_id
_entity_poly.type
_entity_poly.pdbx_seq_one_letter_code
_entity_poly.pdbx_strand_id
1 'polypeptide(L)'
;MANYLIEMPHSENAFECKQIIKLFVESGSHLLANAHWGCKSGIHKSWFISDFNSATDAMQIIPPLLRHNANIIELTTFTKSDIQQFANANNQ
;
A
#
# COMPACT_ATOMS: atom_id res chain seq x y z
N MET A 1 -2.86 0.22 -16.53
CA MET A 1 -2.62 -0.21 -15.14
C MET A 1 -3.04 0.89 -14.18
N ALA A 2 -3.50 0.52 -13.01
CA ALA A 2 -3.88 1.48 -11.99
C ALA A 2 -2.81 1.55 -10.90
N ASN A 3 -2.76 2.65 -10.20
CA ASN A 3 -1.83 2.89 -9.10
C ASN A 3 -2.52 2.49 -7.80
N TYR A 4 -1.85 1.69 -6.97
CA TYR A 4 -2.41 1.16 -5.73
C TYR A 4 -1.51 1.50 -4.54
N LEU A 5 -2.13 1.91 -3.44
CA LEU A 5 -1.49 1.96 -2.14
C LEU A 5 -1.74 0.62 -1.45
N ILE A 6 -0.67 0.01 -0.99
CA ILE A 6 -0.78 -1.23 -0.22
C ILE A 6 -0.34 -0.93 1.20
N GLU A 7 -1.24 -1.13 2.14
CA GLU A 7 -1.01 -0.93 3.56
C GLU A 7 -1.00 -2.28 4.25
N MET A 8 0.08 -2.57 4.98
CA MET A 8 0.27 -3.86 5.64
C MET A 8 0.55 -3.64 7.12
N PRO A 9 -0.49 -3.73 7.97
CA PRO A 9 -0.29 -3.71 9.41
C PRO A 9 0.49 -4.95 9.87
N HIS A 10 1.29 -4.79 10.91
CA HIS A 10 2.03 -5.89 11.51
C HIS A 10 2.11 -5.69 13.03
N SER A 11 2.64 -6.70 13.72
CA SER A 11 2.68 -6.74 15.18
C SER A 11 3.50 -5.60 15.78
N GLU A 12 3.05 -5.07 16.92
CA GLU A 12 3.80 -4.10 17.71
C GLU A 12 4.94 -4.75 18.48
N ASN A 13 4.97 -6.08 18.58
CA ASN A 13 6.06 -6.80 19.22
C ASN A 13 7.36 -6.53 18.48
N ALA A 14 8.39 -6.06 19.20
CA ALA A 14 9.64 -5.63 18.57
C ALA A 14 10.32 -6.75 17.79
N PHE A 15 10.28 -7.98 18.28
CA PHE A 15 10.87 -9.11 17.59
C PHE A 15 10.12 -9.42 16.30
N GLU A 16 8.80 -9.50 16.37
CA GLU A 16 7.97 -9.80 15.20
C GLU A 16 8.06 -8.69 14.16
N CYS A 17 8.06 -7.44 14.59
CA CYS A 17 8.23 -6.31 13.70
C CYS A 17 9.53 -6.42 12.90
N LYS A 18 10.65 -6.72 13.57
CA LYS A 18 11.94 -6.89 12.92
C LYS A 18 11.93 -8.06 11.94
N GLN A 19 11.23 -9.15 12.27
CA GLN A 19 11.12 -10.30 11.36
C GLN A 19 10.41 -9.94 10.08
N ILE A 20 9.35 -9.15 10.15
CA ILE A 20 8.62 -8.71 8.97
C ILE A 20 9.47 -7.80 8.09
N ILE A 21 10.18 -6.85 8.71
CA ILE A 21 11.09 -5.96 7.96
C ILE A 21 12.15 -6.80 7.23
N LYS A 22 12.73 -7.76 7.93
CA LYS A 22 13.75 -8.64 7.37
C LYS A 22 13.19 -9.44 6.19
N LEU A 23 12.00 -9.99 6.33
CA LEU A 23 11.33 -10.73 5.27
C LEU A 23 11.19 -9.88 4.01
N PHE A 24 10.75 -8.64 4.15
CA PHE A 24 10.56 -7.75 3.02
C PHE A 24 11.88 -7.39 2.34
N VAL A 25 12.88 -7.04 3.14
CA VAL A 25 14.16 -6.55 2.61
C VAL A 25 14.98 -7.67 1.99
N GLU A 26 15.02 -8.85 2.63
CA GLU A 26 15.92 -9.94 2.22
C GLU A 26 15.29 -10.92 1.23
N SER A 27 14.01 -11.24 1.39
CA SER A 27 13.38 -12.29 0.59
C SER A 27 12.14 -11.85 -0.17
N GLY A 28 11.73 -10.61 -0.01
CA GLY A 28 10.58 -10.08 -0.72
C GLY A 28 10.89 -9.78 -2.17
N SER A 29 9.86 -9.43 -2.91
CA SER A 29 10.02 -8.95 -4.26
C SER A 29 10.76 -7.61 -4.24
N HIS A 30 11.28 -7.21 -5.40
CA HIS A 30 11.88 -5.91 -5.56
C HIS A 30 10.97 -4.77 -5.09
N LEU A 31 9.67 -4.93 -5.28
CA LEU A 31 8.68 -3.93 -4.86
C LEU A 31 8.60 -3.80 -3.35
N LEU A 32 8.62 -4.93 -2.63
CA LEU A 32 8.54 -4.93 -1.17
C LEU A 32 9.76 -4.29 -0.54
N ALA A 33 10.93 -4.41 -1.17
CA ALA A 33 12.14 -3.79 -0.67
C ALA A 33 12.06 -2.26 -0.61
N ASN A 34 11.14 -1.68 -1.36
CA ASN A 34 10.92 -0.22 -1.40
C ASN A 34 9.78 0.24 -0.50
N ALA A 35 9.26 -0.62 0.37
CA ALA A 35 8.20 -0.24 1.30
C ALA A 35 8.68 0.81 2.30
N HIS A 36 7.75 1.65 2.71
CA HIS A 36 7.97 2.64 3.76
C HIS A 36 7.39 2.13 5.07
N TRP A 37 8.02 2.45 6.19
CA TRP A 37 7.68 1.88 7.48
C TRP A 37 7.43 2.98 8.51
N GLY A 38 6.35 2.83 9.29
CA GLY A 38 5.99 3.77 10.35
C GLY A 38 6.43 3.35 11.76
N CYS A 39 7.20 2.26 11.88
CA CYS A 39 7.51 1.67 13.18
C CYS A 39 8.22 2.64 14.13
N LYS A 40 9.15 3.45 13.61
CA LYS A 40 9.89 4.42 14.42
C LYS A 40 9.00 5.54 14.95
N SER A 41 7.85 5.75 14.35
CA SER A 41 6.85 6.73 14.80
C SER A 41 5.75 6.08 15.63
N GLY A 42 5.90 4.82 15.99
CA GLY A 42 4.92 4.08 16.77
C GLY A 42 3.75 3.53 15.97
N ILE A 43 3.81 3.62 14.66
CA ILE A 43 2.76 3.10 13.77
C ILE A 43 3.30 1.85 13.10
N HIS A 44 2.81 0.69 13.51
CA HIS A 44 3.32 -0.61 13.04
C HIS A 44 2.61 -1.03 11.77
N LYS A 45 2.93 -0.32 10.69
CA LYS A 45 2.43 -0.57 9.35
C LYS A 45 3.54 -0.31 8.35
N SER A 46 3.42 -0.95 7.20
CA SER A 46 4.25 -0.62 6.04
C SER A 46 3.36 -0.21 4.88
N TRP A 47 3.89 0.62 4.01
CA TRP A 47 3.17 1.15 2.86
C TRP A 47 4.06 1.13 1.63
N PHE A 48 3.47 0.80 0.49
CA PHE A 48 4.11 1.10 -0.77
C PHE A 48 3.05 1.37 -1.84
N ILE A 49 3.48 2.05 -2.89
CA ILE A 49 2.62 2.44 -4.00
C ILE A 49 3.24 1.89 -5.28
N SER A 50 2.45 1.21 -6.09
CA SER A 50 2.91 0.72 -7.39
C SER A 50 1.73 0.49 -8.32
N ASP A 51 2.05 0.28 -9.58
CA ASP A 51 1.04 0.02 -10.60
C ASP A 51 0.77 -1.47 -10.74
N PHE A 52 -0.49 -1.84 -10.81
CA PHE A 52 -0.94 -3.22 -11.03
C PHE A 52 -2.13 -3.22 -11.96
N ASN A 53 -2.37 -4.36 -12.61
CA ASN A 53 -3.54 -4.52 -13.48
C ASN A 53 -4.84 -4.60 -12.68
N SER A 54 -4.78 -5.08 -11.45
CA SER A 54 -5.95 -5.22 -10.58
C SER A 54 -5.52 -5.30 -9.13
N ALA A 55 -6.48 -5.15 -8.22
CA ALA A 55 -6.26 -5.34 -6.79
C ALA A 55 -5.84 -6.79 -6.49
N THR A 56 -6.34 -7.76 -7.25
CA THR A 56 -5.96 -9.16 -7.10
C THR A 56 -4.48 -9.36 -7.40
N ASP A 57 -3.97 -8.73 -8.45
CA ASP A 57 -2.55 -8.79 -8.79
C ASP A 57 -1.69 -8.15 -7.70
N ALA A 58 -2.15 -7.01 -7.17
CA ALA A 58 -1.46 -6.35 -6.06
C ALA A 58 -1.39 -7.24 -4.82
N MET A 59 -2.47 -7.96 -4.52
CA MET A 59 -2.53 -8.86 -3.37
C MET A 59 -1.48 -9.97 -3.46
N GLN A 60 -1.18 -10.43 -4.67
CA GLN A 60 -0.27 -11.57 -4.86
C GLN A 60 1.17 -11.29 -4.47
N ILE A 61 1.60 -10.03 -4.47
CA ILE A 61 2.97 -9.71 -4.03
C ILE A 61 3.11 -9.66 -2.53
N ILE A 62 2.00 -9.63 -1.79
CA ILE A 62 2.00 -9.57 -0.33
C ILE A 62 2.28 -10.98 0.21
N PRO A 63 3.22 -11.11 1.18
CA PRO A 63 3.44 -12.40 1.82
C PRO A 63 2.13 -12.98 2.36
N PRO A 64 1.87 -14.29 2.13
CA PRO A 64 0.57 -14.87 2.51
C PRO A 64 0.14 -14.62 3.95
N LEU A 65 1.08 -14.61 4.89
CA LEU A 65 0.79 -14.38 6.31
C LEU A 65 0.24 -12.99 6.58
N LEU A 66 0.48 -12.03 5.70
CA LEU A 66 0.04 -10.64 5.90
C LEU A 66 -1.19 -10.27 5.08
N ARG A 67 -1.63 -11.16 4.18
CA ARG A 67 -2.72 -10.82 3.25
C ARG A 67 -4.04 -10.50 3.93
N HIS A 68 -4.35 -11.20 5.01
CA HIS A 68 -5.64 -11.03 5.68
C HIS A 68 -5.80 -9.66 6.36
N ASN A 69 -4.69 -9.01 6.70
CA ASN A 69 -4.70 -7.68 7.30
C ASN A 69 -4.32 -6.56 6.34
N ALA A 70 -3.96 -6.90 5.12
CA ALA A 70 -3.53 -5.91 4.14
C ALA A 70 -4.73 -5.14 3.60
N ASN A 71 -4.52 -3.85 3.35
CA ASN A 71 -5.49 -2.99 2.68
C ASN A 71 -4.91 -2.57 1.34
N ILE A 72 -5.70 -2.75 0.29
CA ILE A 72 -5.29 -2.38 -1.07
C ILE A 72 -6.26 -1.31 -1.53
N ILE A 73 -5.74 -0.13 -1.82
CA ILE A 73 -6.53 1.04 -2.17
C ILE A 73 -6.10 1.52 -3.55
N GLU A 74 -7.03 1.51 -4.49
CA GLU A 74 -6.77 2.10 -5.80
C GLU A 74 -6.70 3.61 -5.64
N LEU A 75 -5.64 4.20 -6.15
CA LEU A 75 -5.40 5.62 -6.05
C LEU A 75 -5.72 6.30 -7.36
N THR A 76 -6.23 7.51 -7.25
CA THR A 76 -6.45 8.36 -8.40
C THR A 76 -5.98 9.76 -8.05
N THR A 77 -5.67 10.53 -9.07
CA THR A 77 -5.34 11.94 -8.92
C THR A 77 -6.38 12.77 -9.66
N PHE A 78 -6.54 13.99 -9.22
CA PHE A 78 -7.50 14.91 -9.86
C PHE A 78 -6.74 16.08 -10.46
N THR A 79 -7.09 16.39 -11.70
CA THR A 79 -6.57 17.56 -12.39
C THR A 79 -7.49 18.74 -12.14
N LYS A 80 -7.03 19.92 -12.52
CA LYS A 80 -7.88 21.12 -12.48
C LYS A 80 -9.12 20.93 -13.35
N SER A 81 -8.97 20.28 -14.49
CA SER A 81 -10.09 19.98 -15.39
C SER A 81 -11.13 19.09 -14.72
N ASP A 82 -10.69 18.07 -13.98
CA ASP A 82 -11.59 17.19 -13.25
C ASP A 82 -12.43 17.96 -12.23
N ILE A 83 -11.79 18.87 -11.50
CA ILE A 83 -12.49 19.70 -10.51
C ILE A 83 -13.52 20.60 -11.17
N GLN A 84 -13.22 21.16 -12.33
CA GLN A 84 -14.18 21.97 -13.08
C GLN A 84 -15.37 21.15 -13.54
N GLN A 85 -15.18 19.91 -13.94
CA GLN A 85 -16.26 19.01 -14.35
C GLN A 85 -17.18 18.69 -13.16
N PHE A 86 -16.63 18.47 -11.98
CA PHE A 86 -17.42 18.23 -10.77
C PHE A 86 -18.28 19.46 -10.44
N ALA A 87 -17.71 20.67 -10.52
CA ALA A 87 -18.45 21.91 -10.26
C ALA A 87 -19.58 22.08 -11.25
N ASN A 88 -19.36 21.83 -12.54
CA ASN A 88 -20.37 21.91 -13.56
C ASN A 88 -21.51 20.92 -13.35
N ALA A 89 -21.19 19.70 -12.95
CA ALA A 89 -22.17 18.67 -12.66
C ALA A 89 -23.07 19.07 -11.47
N ASN A 90 -22.47 19.69 -10.46
CA ASN A 90 -23.22 20.12 -9.28
C ASN A 90 -24.10 21.34 -9.51
N ASN A 91 -23.88 22.09 -10.57
CA ASN A 91 -24.62 23.30 -10.90
C ASN A 91 -25.82 23.04 -11.81
N GLN A 92 -26.06 21.80 -12.16
CA GLN A 92 -27.21 21.49 -13.02
C GLN A 92 -28.52 21.32 -12.24
#